data_01e3f9902212b770e157432a5549a7d5
#
_entry.id   01e3f9902212b770e157432a5549a7d5
#
_cell.length_a   1.000
_cell.length_b   1.000
_cell.length_c   1.000
_cell.angle_alpha   90.00
_cell.angle_beta   90.00
_cell.angle_gamma   90.00
#
_symmetry.space_group_name_H-M   'P 1'
#
loop_
_entity.id
_entity.type
_entity.pdbx_description
1 polymer ?
#
loop_
_entity_poly.entity_id
_entity_poly.type
_entity_poly.pdbx_seq_one_letter_code
_entity_poly.pdbx_strand_id
1 'polypeptide(L)'
;AIIDRFFDNFEEINANLMSADPVAFPGFRSSIEKALKNSIQPCGVITGLADINIGGKTQRVGALVSNLDFQAGAFDMASAEKFCKLMVECARQQLPVVCFVSSGGMQTKEGAAALFSMAVVNDRITRFVRDNDLPLVVFGFGDCTGGAQASFVTHPLAQTYYFSGTNMPFAGQIVVPSYLPSTCTLSNYLSVSSDSMDGLVSNPFFDDLDERLREIDP
;
A
#
# COMPACT_ATOMS: atom_id res chain seq x y z
N ALA A 1 -2.03 11.96 10.44
CA ALA A 1 -1.74 10.85 9.52
C ALA A 1 -2.98 10.50 8.69
N ILE A 2 -2.81 9.66 7.64
CA ILE A 2 -3.93 9.25 6.76
C ILE A 2 -5.03 8.57 7.59
N ILE A 3 -4.67 7.70 8.53
CA ILE A 3 -5.64 7.02 9.38
C ILE A 3 -6.56 8.02 10.08
N ASP A 4 -6.01 9.00 10.77
CA ASP A 4 -6.77 9.98 11.56
C ASP A 4 -7.65 10.90 10.70
N ARG A 5 -7.35 10.97 9.40
CA ARG A 5 -8.03 11.90 8.49
C ARG A 5 -9.18 11.24 7.72
N PHE A 6 -9.05 9.97 7.39
CA PHE A 6 -10.03 9.27 6.54
C PHE A 6 -10.86 8.24 7.28
N PHE A 7 -10.39 7.79 8.45
CA PHE A 7 -11.03 6.70 9.16
C PHE A 7 -11.46 7.13 10.57
N ASP A 8 -12.66 6.77 10.92
CA ASP A 8 -13.18 6.83 12.27
C ASP A 8 -13.16 5.42 12.89
N ASN A 9 -13.12 5.33 14.21
CA ASN A 9 -13.17 4.06 14.95
C ASN A 9 -12.17 3.02 14.42
N PHE A 10 -10.95 3.45 14.14
CA PHE A 10 -9.90 2.57 13.63
C PHE A 10 -9.44 1.61 14.71
N GLU A 11 -9.66 0.32 14.47
CA GLU A 11 -9.22 -0.79 15.32
C GLU A 11 -8.09 -1.54 14.59
N GLU A 12 -6.85 -1.32 15.01
CA GLU A 12 -5.71 -2.00 14.40
C GLU A 12 -5.79 -3.50 14.62
N ILE A 13 -5.59 -4.28 13.54
CA ILE A 13 -5.47 -5.74 13.60
C ILE A 13 -4.09 -6.18 13.11
N ASN A 14 -3.63 -7.32 13.61
CA ASN A 14 -2.32 -7.89 13.25
C ASN A 14 -1.12 -6.98 13.58
N ALA A 15 -1.23 -6.11 14.57
CA ALA A 15 -0.16 -5.21 15.01
C ALA A 15 1.13 -5.95 15.45
N ASN A 16 1.00 -7.22 15.86
CA ASN A 16 2.10 -8.07 16.27
C ASN A 16 2.95 -8.62 15.10
N LEU A 17 2.46 -8.51 13.86
CA LEU A 17 3.22 -8.94 12.69
C LEU A 17 4.20 -7.84 12.30
N MET A 18 5.46 -8.21 12.15
CA MET A 18 6.55 -7.30 11.81
C MET A 18 7.62 -7.99 10.98
N SER A 19 8.44 -7.19 10.30
CA SER A 19 9.59 -7.68 9.53
C SER A 19 10.51 -8.54 10.39
N ALA A 20 10.98 -9.66 9.85
CA ALA A 20 11.74 -10.68 10.58
C ALA A 20 13.19 -10.83 10.14
N ASP A 21 13.64 -10.11 9.11
CA ASP A 21 14.98 -10.24 8.53
C ASP A 21 15.37 -11.71 8.17
N PRO A 22 14.63 -12.35 7.26
CA PRO A 22 14.76 -13.78 6.99
C PRO A 22 16.11 -14.18 6.37
N VAL A 23 16.82 -13.23 5.78
CA VAL A 23 18.10 -13.46 5.08
C VAL A 23 19.31 -12.86 5.82
N ALA A 24 19.11 -12.35 7.02
CA ALA A 24 20.14 -11.68 7.82
C ALA A 24 20.86 -10.56 7.02
N PHE A 25 20.07 -9.70 6.38
CA PHE A 25 20.61 -8.63 5.55
C PHE A 25 21.38 -7.61 6.42
N PRO A 26 22.59 -7.20 6.00
CA PRO A 26 23.41 -6.28 6.80
C PRO A 26 22.67 -5.00 7.19
N GLY A 27 22.55 -4.74 8.49
CA GLY A 27 21.92 -3.56 9.07
C GLY A 27 20.38 -3.56 9.09
N PHE A 28 19.72 -4.58 8.52
CA PHE A 28 18.24 -4.58 8.51
C PHE A 28 17.67 -4.86 9.91
N ARG A 29 18.25 -5.82 10.63
CA ARG A 29 17.85 -6.10 12.02
C ARG A 29 17.99 -4.86 12.91
N SER A 30 19.07 -4.12 12.77
CA SER A 30 19.28 -2.87 13.51
C SER A 30 18.24 -1.81 13.15
N SER A 31 17.78 -1.76 11.90
CA SER A 31 16.69 -0.87 11.49
C SER A 31 15.35 -1.24 12.15
N ILE A 32 15.06 -2.54 12.26
CA ILE A 32 13.87 -3.05 12.96
C ILE A 32 13.93 -2.68 14.45
N GLU A 33 15.04 -2.94 15.11
CA GLU A 33 15.24 -2.61 16.53
C GLU A 33 15.14 -1.10 16.80
N LYS A 34 15.69 -0.28 15.89
CA LYS A 34 15.57 1.18 15.96
C LYS A 34 14.14 1.65 15.82
N ALA A 35 13.37 1.07 14.90
CA ALA A 35 11.96 1.39 14.72
C ALA A 35 11.17 1.08 16.01
N LEU A 36 11.36 -0.10 16.59
CA LEU A 36 10.71 -0.49 17.86
C LEU A 36 11.04 0.47 19.01
N LYS A 37 12.31 0.89 19.13
CA LYS A 37 12.73 1.86 20.15
C LYS A 37 12.06 3.22 19.99
N ASN A 38 11.69 3.61 18.77
CA ASN A 38 11.02 4.84 18.44
C ASN A 38 9.49 4.71 18.38
N SER A 39 8.93 3.58 18.83
CA SER A 39 7.50 3.28 18.76
C SER A 39 6.96 3.29 17.32
N ILE A 40 7.81 3.01 16.34
CA ILE A 40 7.43 2.82 14.94
C ILE A 40 7.26 1.31 14.71
N GLN A 41 6.13 0.93 14.14
CA GLN A 41 5.88 -0.46 13.79
C GLN A 41 6.80 -0.87 12.62
N PRO A 42 7.67 -1.89 12.77
CA PRO A 42 8.60 -2.28 11.71
C PRO A 42 7.91 -3.18 10.67
N CYS A 43 7.03 -2.58 9.91
CA CYS A 43 6.26 -3.20 8.84
C CYS A 43 5.85 -2.13 7.83
N GLY A 44 5.84 -2.46 6.55
CA GLY A 44 5.51 -1.52 5.48
C GLY A 44 4.04 -1.08 5.45
N VAL A 45 3.15 -1.76 6.17
CA VAL A 45 1.73 -1.41 6.25
C VAL A 45 1.16 -1.53 7.66
N ILE A 46 0.10 -0.76 7.91
CA ILE A 46 -0.79 -0.87 9.05
C ILE A 46 -2.13 -1.36 8.54
N THR A 47 -2.77 -2.29 9.25
CA THR A 47 -4.07 -2.83 8.88
C THR A 47 -5.05 -2.75 10.05
N GLY A 48 -6.31 -2.48 9.74
CA GLY A 48 -7.35 -2.36 10.76
C GLY A 48 -8.75 -2.53 10.19
N LEU A 49 -9.72 -2.55 11.07
CA LEU A 49 -11.12 -2.34 10.75
C LEU A 49 -11.49 -0.92 11.14
N ALA A 50 -12.21 -0.21 10.29
CA ALA A 50 -12.49 1.19 10.49
C ALA A 50 -13.83 1.59 9.88
N ASP A 51 -14.30 2.75 10.25
CA ASP A 51 -15.43 3.38 9.59
C ASP A 51 -14.92 4.47 8.64
N ILE A 52 -15.47 4.51 7.44
CA ILE A 52 -15.19 5.56 6.46
C ILE A 52 -16.49 6.29 6.13
N ASN A 53 -16.45 7.62 6.05
CA ASN A 53 -17.60 8.40 5.65
C ASN A 53 -17.48 8.72 4.15
N ILE A 54 -18.45 8.28 3.39
CA ILE A 54 -18.49 8.45 1.94
C ILE A 54 -19.85 9.02 1.56
N GLY A 55 -19.86 10.23 0.99
CA GLY A 55 -21.09 10.89 0.57
C GLY A 55 -22.12 11.03 1.71
N GLY A 56 -21.66 11.28 2.93
CA GLY A 56 -22.49 11.40 4.13
C GLY A 56 -23.01 10.07 4.70
N LYS A 57 -22.52 8.94 4.20
CA LYS A 57 -22.85 7.61 4.72
C LYS A 57 -21.61 6.98 5.35
N THR A 58 -21.75 6.54 6.59
CA THR A 58 -20.71 5.78 7.27
C THR A 58 -20.76 4.31 6.86
N GLN A 59 -19.62 3.77 6.46
CA GLN A 59 -19.47 2.37 6.10
C GLN A 59 -18.30 1.74 6.86
N ARG A 60 -18.51 0.54 7.43
CA ARG A 60 -17.44 -0.26 8.01
C ARG A 60 -16.63 -0.91 6.90
N VAL A 61 -15.31 -0.84 6.98
CA VAL A 61 -14.37 -1.36 5.98
C VAL A 61 -13.16 -1.99 6.63
N GLY A 62 -12.49 -2.87 5.91
CA GLY A 62 -11.10 -3.18 6.18
C GLY A 62 -10.21 -2.08 5.62
N ALA A 63 -9.25 -1.63 6.40
CA ALA A 63 -8.33 -0.57 6.02
C ALA A 63 -6.88 -1.08 5.96
N LEU A 64 -6.17 -0.76 4.88
CA LEU A 64 -4.73 -0.93 4.75
C LEU A 64 -4.11 0.42 4.42
N VAL A 65 -3.12 0.82 5.21
CA VAL A 65 -2.42 2.10 5.01
C VAL A 65 -0.91 1.86 5.01
N SER A 66 -0.21 2.41 4.02
CA SER A 66 1.26 2.35 3.98
C SER A 66 1.87 3.05 5.17
N ASN A 67 2.84 2.39 5.80
CA ASN A 67 3.62 2.92 6.92
C ASN A 67 4.91 3.54 6.39
N LEU A 68 4.87 4.83 6.07
CA LEU A 68 6.01 5.55 5.49
C LEU A 68 7.15 5.76 6.49
N ASP A 69 6.88 5.68 7.79
CA ASP A 69 7.88 5.83 8.85
C ASP A 69 8.85 4.64 8.92
N PHE A 70 8.47 3.50 8.33
CA PHE A 70 9.35 2.35 8.21
C PHE A 70 9.71 2.06 6.75
N GLN A 71 10.99 2.25 6.42
CA GLN A 71 11.56 1.92 5.09
C GLN A 71 10.76 2.49 3.91
N ALA A 72 10.21 3.72 4.06
CA ALA A 72 9.37 4.39 3.06
C ALA A 72 8.19 3.51 2.56
N GLY A 73 7.56 2.79 3.45
CA GLY A 73 6.44 1.91 3.11
C GLY A 73 6.82 0.73 2.21
N ALA A 74 8.09 0.30 2.22
CA ALA A 74 8.51 -0.87 1.45
C ALA A 74 7.70 -2.10 1.87
N PHE A 75 7.12 -2.76 0.88
CA PHE A 75 6.22 -3.88 1.11
C PHE A 75 7.02 -5.15 1.41
N ASP A 76 6.94 -5.62 2.63
CA ASP A 76 7.64 -6.77 3.18
C ASP A 76 6.74 -8.00 3.34
N MET A 77 7.31 -9.12 3.76
CA MET A 77 6.56 -10.35 4.01
C MET A 77 5.49 -10.16 5.09
N ALA A 78 5.78 -9.38 6.13
CA ALA A 78 4.81 -9.07 7.17
C ALA A 78 3.65 -8.22 6.64
N SER A 79 3.92 -7.29 5.72
CA SER A 79 2.88 -6.53 5.02
C SER A 79 1.97 -7.43 4.21
N ALA A 80 2.54 -8.40 3.49
CA ALA A 80 1.77 -9.38 2.74
C ALA A 80 0.88 -10.23 3.65
N GLU A 81 1.42 -10.70 4.76
CA GLU A 81 0.65 -11.49 5.73
C GLU A 81 -0.47 -10.66 6.37
N LYS A 82 -0.20 -9.42 6.76
CA LYS A 82 -1.23 -8.49 7.26
C LYS A 82 -2.34 -8.28 6.25
N PHE A 83 -1.99 -8.05 5.00
CA PHE A 83 -2.96 -7.83 3.93
C PHE A 83 -3.82 -9.08 3.70
N CYS A 84 -3.21 -10.25 3.63
CA CYS A 84 -3.94 -11.51 3.48
C CYS A 84 -4.89 -11.75 4.66
N LYS A 85 -4.45 -11.54 5.88
CA LYS A 85 -5.28 -11.69 7.09
C LYS A 85 -6.42 -10.67 7.14
N LEU A 86 -6.16 -9.43 6.72
CA LEU A 86 -7.20 -8.41 6.61
C LEU A 86 -8.30 -8.86 5.64
N MET A 87 -7.93 -9.34 4.45
CA MET A 87 -8.90 -9.82 3.47
C MET A 87 -9.70 -11.02 3.97
N VAL A 88 -9.08 -11.96 4.69
CA VAL A 88 -9.78 -13.10 5.29
C VAL A 88 -10.79 -12.63 6.34
N GLU A 89 -10.40 -11.70 7.20
CA GLU A 89 -11.31 -11.15 8.22
C GLU A 89 -12.45 -10.35 7.59
N CYS A 90 -12.16 -9.55 6.59
CA CYS A 90 -13.18 -8.78 5.86
C CYS A 90 -14.15 -9.69 5.09
N ALA A 91 -13.66 -10.78 4.49
CA ALA A 91 -14.52 -11.78 3.85
C ALA A 91 -15.48 -12.42 4.87
N ARG A 92 -14.97 -12.76 6.06
CA ARG A 92 -15.78 -13.34 7.15
C ARG A 92 -16.88 -12.37 7.61
N GLN A 93 -16.61 -11.08 7.65
CA GLN A 93 -17.56 -10.05 8.08
C GLN A 93 -18.33 -9.41 6.91
N GLN A 94 -18.10 -9.84 5.67
CA GLN A 94 -18.70 -9.27 4.47
C GLN A 94 -18.42 -7.76 4.34
N LEU A 95 -17.18 -7.36 4.57
CA LEU A 95 -16.72 -5.97 4.49
C LEU A 95 -15.85 -5.75 3.25
N PRO A 96 -15.99 -4.60 2.57
CA PRO A 96 -15.05 -4.18 1.55
C PRO A 96 -13.69 -3.82 2.16
N VAL A 97 -12.64 -3.80 1.34
CA VAL A 97 -11.30 -3.36 1.74
C VAL A 97 -10.91 -2.10 1.01
N VAL A 98 -10.41 -1.13 1.74
CA VAL A 98 -9.89 0.16 1.22
C VAL A 98 -8.42 0.29 1.59
N CYS A 99 -7.58 0.53 0.58
CA CYS A 99 -6.15 0.66 0.72
C CYS A 99 -5.69 2.06 0.35
N PHE A 100 -4.84 2.68 1.18
CA PHE A 100 -4.08 3.88 0.84
C PHE A 100 -2.61 3.49 0.73
N VAL A 101 -2.08 3.53 -0.48
CA VAL A 101 -0.77 2.97 -0.81
C VAL A 101 0.19 4.03 -1.34
N SER A 102 1.30 4.19 -0.62
CA SER A 102 2.51 4.84 -1.09
C SER A 102 3.68 3.95 -0.67
N SER A 103 4.49 3.50 -1.59
CA SER A 103 5.48 2.46 -1.31
C SER A 103 6.75 2.65 -2.10
N GLY A 104 7.88 2.51 -1.44
CA GLY A 104 9.21 2.42 -2.05
C GLY A 104 9.44 1.14 -2.87
N GLY A 105 8.42 0.30 -3.03
CA GLY A 105 8.47 -0.99 -3.72
C GLY A 105 8.56 -2.17 -2.76
N MET A 106 9.03 -3.32 -3.24
CA MET A 106 9.21 -4.50 -2.39
C MET A 106 10.43 -4.34 -1.48
N GLN A 107 10.36 -4.94 -0.29
CA GLN A 107 11.45 -4.91 0.69
C GLN A 107 12.66 -5.75 0.20
N THR A 108 13.61 -5.09 -0.44
CA THR A 108 14.79 -5.76 -1.03
C THR A 108 15.67 -6.47 0.02
N LYS A 109 15.63 -6.02 1.27
CA LYS A 109 16.38 -6.61 2.38
C LYS A 109 15.86 -7.98 2.83
N GLU A 110 14.67 -8.37 2.38
CA GLU A 110 14.13 -9.71 2.57
C GLU A 110 14.42 -10.65 1.40
N GLY A 111 15.15 -10.16 0.38
CA GLY A 111 15.55 -10.95 -0.79
C GLY A 111 14.35 -11.44 -1.60
N ALA A 112 14.46 -12.62 -2.19
CA ALA A 112 13.41 -13.23 -3.01
C ALA A 112 12.10 -13.49 -2.26
N ALA A 113 12.13 -13.60 -0.94
CA ALA A 113 10.94 -13.85 -0.13
C ALA A 113 9.90 -12.72 -0.26
N ALA A 114 10.36 -11.46 -0.31
CA ALA A 114 9.47 -10.32 -0.57
C ALA A 114 8.82 -10.40 -1.95
N LEU A 115 9.53 -10.87 -2.97
CA LEU A 115 8.99 -11.05 -4.32
C LEU A 115 7.93 -12.16 -4.37
N PHE A 116 8.17 -13.29 -3.72
CA PHE A 116 7.18 -14.37 -3.64
C PHE A 116 5.91 -13.95 -2.90
N SER A 117 6.02 -13.05 -1.95
CA SER A 117 4.85 -12.53 -1.23
C SER A 117 3.87 -11.78 -2.13
N MET A 118 4.32 -11.22 -3.27
CA MET A 118 3.44 -10.60 -4.27
C MET A 118 2.46 -11.62 -4.87
N ALA A 119 2.94 -12.81 -5.19
CA ALA A 119 2.09 -13.88 -5.74
C ALA A 119 1.02 -14.31 -4.73
N VAL A 120 1.40 -14.41 -3.46
CA VAL A 120 0.46 -14.78 -2.38
C VAL A 120 -0.62 -13.71 -2.22
N VAL A 121 -0.25 -12.44 -2.22
CA VAL A 121 -1.22 -11.33 -2.13
C VAL A 121 -2.16 -11.31 -3.33
N ASN A 122 -1.62 -11.46 -4.53
CA ASN A 122 -2.43 -11.46 -5.76
C ASN A 122 -3.43 -12.63 -5.81
N ASP A 123 -3.03 -13.82 -5.38
CA ASP A 123 -3.94 -14.97 -5.25
C ASP A 123 -5.05 -14.67 -4.22
N ARG A 124 -4.68 -14.09 -3.08
CA ARG A 124 -5.64 -13.73 -2.04
C ARG A 124 -6.63 -12.66 -2.50
N ILE A 125 -6.18 -11.65 -3.24
CA ILE A 125 -7.06 -10.64 -3.85
C ILE A 125 -8.06 -11.31 -4.80
N THR A 126 -7.58 -12.21 -5.65
CA THR A 126 -8.44 -12.94 -6.59
C THR A 126 -9.55 -13.69 -5.86
N ARG A 127 -9.20 -14.40 -4.80
CA ARG A 127 -10.19 -15.13 -3.97
C ARG A 127 -11.13 -14.17 -3.23
N PHE A 128 -10.58 -13.10 -2.66
CA PHE A 128 -11.39 -12.13 -1.92
C PHE A 128 -12.49 -11.52 -2.81
N VAL A 129 -12.12 -11.05 -3.98
CA VAL A 129 -13.06 -10.38 -4.89
C VAL A 129 -14.02 -11.37 -5.56
N ARG A 130 -13.51 -12.49 -6.08
CA ARG A 130 -14.35 -13.44 -6.86
C ARG A 130 -15.25 -14.30 -6.00
N ASP A 131 -14.71 -14.81 -4.88
CA ASP A 131 -15.45 -15.80 -4.09
C ASP A 131 -16.46 -15.12 -3.14
N ASN A 132 -16.23 -13.85 -2.80
CA ASN A 132 -17.08 -13.13 -1.84
C ASN A 132 -17.87 -11.98 -2.45
N ASP A 133 -17.61 -11.63 -3.72
CA ASP A 133 -18.22 -10.47 -4.38
C ASP A 133 -18.04 -9.16 -3.59
N LEU A 134 -16.85 -9.02 -2.99
CA LEU A 134 -16.51 -7.85 -2.18
C LEU A 134 -15.50 -6.97 -2.92
N PRO A 135 -15.72 -5.64 -2.94
CA PRO A 135 -14.80 -4.72 -3.60
C PRO A 135 -13.50 -4.55 -2.82
N LEU A 136 -12.39 -4.47 -3.56
CA LEU A 136 -11.10 -3.98 -3.10
C LEU A 136 -10.83 -2.66 -3.82
N VAL A 137 -10.70 -1.59 -3.06
CA VAL A 137 -10.43 -0.25 -3.58
C VAL A 137 -9.03 0.17 -3.14
N VAL A 138 -8.21 0.61 -4.09
CA VAL A 138 -6.83 1.02 -3.84
C VAL A 138 -6.64 2.47 -4.28
N PHE A 139 -6.18 3.31 -3.36
CA PHE A 139 -5.77 4.68 -3.63
C PHE A 139 -4.25 4.77 -3.56
N GLY A 140 -3.62 5.05 -4.70
CA GLY A 140 -2.19 5.34 -4.77
C GLY A 140 -1.93 6.82 -4.53
N PHE A 141 -0.93 7.16 -3.71
CA PHE A 141 -0.51 8.53 -3.46
C PHE A 141 1.01 8.61 -3.28
N GLY A 142 1.59 9.80 -3.42
CA GLY A 142 3.04 9.98 -3.29
C GLY A 142 3.81 9.10 -4.29
N ASP A 143 4.66 8.21 -3.82
CA ASP A 143 5.43 7.30 -4.67
C ASP A 143 4.84 5.89 -4.63
N CYS A 144 4.37 5.39 -5.76
CA CYS A 144 3.96 4.01 -5.96
C CYS A 144 5.01 3.30 -6.82
N THR A 145 6.02 2.70 -6.18
CA THR A 145 7.23 2.22 -6.84
C THR A 145 7.17 0.73 -7.18
N GLY A 146 7.68 0.39 -8.33
CA GLY A 146 8.15 -0.93 -8.76
C GLY A 146 7.22 -2.09 -8.44
N GLY A 147 7.67 -3.01 -7.60
CA GLY A 147 6.96 -4.26 -7.33
C GLY A 147 5.60 -4.11 -6.66
N ALA A 148 5.40 -3.12 -5.78
CA ALA A 148 4.09 -2.86 -5.18
C ALA A 148 3.11 -2.38 -6.25
N GLN A 149 3.53 -1.43 -7.10
CA GLN A 149 2.75 -0.92 -8.23
C GLN A 149 2.41 -2.04 -9.22
N ALA A 150 3.41 -2.84 -9.62
CA ALA A 150 3.25 -3.90 -10.60
C ALA A 150 2.48 -5.13 -10.08
N SER A 151 2.16 -5.20 -8.80
CA SER A 151 1.46 -6.34 -8.20
C SER A 151 0.05 -5.98 -7.74
N PHE A 152 -0.10 -5.72 -6.44
CA PHE A 152 -1.43 -5.57 -5.84
C PHE A 152 -2.10 -4.24 -6.15
N VAL A 153 -1.33 -3.16 -6.37
CA VAL A 153 -1.91 -1.84 -6.66
C VAL A 153 -2.65 -1.84 -8.00
N THR A 154 -2.09 -2.48 -9.02
CA THR A 154 -2.71 -2.61 -10.36
C THR A 154 -3.36 -3.96 -10.60
N HIS A 155 -3.74 -4.69 -9.55
CA HIS A 155 -4.43 -5.96 -9.72
C HIS A 155 -5.70 -5.80 -10.56
N PRO A 156 -5.95 -6.66 -11.56
CA PRO A 156 -7.09 -6.49 -12.48
C PRO A 156 -8.46 -6.49 -11.82
N LEU A 157 -8.59 -7.08 -10.64
CA LEU A 157 -9.83 -7.12 -9.87
C LEU A 157 -9.94 -6.01 -8.81
N ALA A 158 -8.88 -5.24 -8.60
CA ALA A 158 -8.90 -4.06 -7.73
C ALA A 158 -9.47 -2.86 -8.51
N GLN A 159 -10.22 -2.03 -7.79
CA GLN A 159 -10.60 -0.70 -8.27
C GLN A 159 -9.52 0.27 -7.83
N THR A 160 -8.62 0.65 -8.74
CA THR A 160 -7.43 1.44 -8.42
C THR A 160 -7.59 2.87 -8.92
N TYR A 161 -7.29 3.81 -8.03
CA TYR A 161 -7.30 5.24 -8.27
C TYR A 161 -5.98 5.83 -7.78
N TYR A 162 -5.55 6.92 -8.40
CA TYR A 162 -4.35 7.63 -8.00
C TYR A 162 -4.69 9.08 -7.74
N PHE A 163 -4.10 9.63 -6.69
CA PHE A 163 -4.21 11.06 -6.43
C PHE A 163 -3.35 11.85 -7.40
N SER A 164 -3.78 13.06 -7.71
CA SER A 164 -3.00 14.00 -8.50
C SER A 164 -1.61 14.17 -7.87
N GLY A 165 -0.55 14.16 -8.68
CA GLY A 165 0.83 14.21 -8.20
C GLY A 165 1.44 12.86 -7.79
N THR A 166 0.73 11.74 -7.89
CA THR A 166 1.31 10.42 -7.63
C THR A 166 2.39 10.10 -8.66
N ASN A 167 3.56 9.68 -8.18
CA ASN A 167 4.67 9.20 -9.00
C ASN A 167 4.66 7.67 -9.07
N MET A 168 4.95 7.13 -10.25
CA MET A 168 5.02 5.68 -10.47
C MET A 168 6.37 5.30 -11.08
N PRO A 169 7.46 5.44 -10.33
CA PRO A 169 8.78 5.07 -10.83
C PRO A 169 8.89 3.56 -11.01
N PHE A 170 9.62 3.16 -12.04
CA PHE A 170 9.90 1.74 -12.29
C PHE A 170 10.57 1.05 -11.10
N ALA A 171 11.51 1.74 -10.45
CA ALA A 171 12.22 1.25 -9.27
C ALA A 171 12.69 2.42 -8.40
N GLY A 172 13.04 2.15 -7.15
CA GLY A 172 13.61 3.13 -6.24
C GLY A 172 14.90 3.75 -6.78
N GLN A 173 15.15 5.01 -6.43
CA GLN A 173 16.31 5.79 -6.91
C GLN A 173 17.67 5.14 -6.67
N ILE A 174 17.78 4.33 -5.61
CA ILE A 174 19.02 3.61 -5.28
C ILE A 174 19.22 2.41 -6.21
N VAL A 175 18.15 1.81 -6.68
CA VAL A 175 18.19 0.59 -7.52
C VAL A 175 18.45 0.92 -8.97
N VAL A 176 17.84 2.00 -9.49
CA VAL A 176 17.93 2.38 -10.89
C VAL A 176 19.39 2.51 -11.39
N PRO A 177 20.30 3.22 -10.70
CA PRO A 177 21.68 3.36 -11.19
C PRO A 177 22.46 2.05 -11.22
N SER A 178 22.03 1.03 -10.47
CA SER A 178 22.74 -0.26 -10.40
C SER A 178 22.43 -1.16 -11.59
N TYR A 179 21.31 -0.97 -12.26
CA TYR A 179 20.82 -1.84 -13.33
C TYR A 179 20.73 -1.18 -14.69
N LEU A 180 20.85 0.13 -14.74
CA LEU A 180 20.61 0.89 -15.97
C LEU A 180 21.87 1.63 -16.41
N PRO A 181 22.01 1.88 -17.72
CA PRO A 181 23.12 2.67 -18.24
C PRO A 181 23.23 4.02 -17.53
N SER A 182 24.46 4.51 -17.33
CA SER A 182 24.74 5.79 -16.67
C SER A 182 24.10 7.02 -17.33
N THR A 183 23.63 6.88 -18.55
CA THR A 183 22.90 7.90 -19.30
C THR A 183 21.41 7.96 -18.94
N CYS A 184 20.90 6.99 -18.16
CA CYS A 184 19.51 6.93 -17.78
C CYS A 184 19.28 7.67 -16.47
N THR A 185 18.30 8.56 -16.47
CA THR A 185 17.86 9.28 -15.28
C THR A 185 16.57 8.65 -14.73
N LEU A 186 16.27 8.88 -13.46
CA LEU A 186 15.03 8.38 -12.85
C LEU A 186 13.79 8.82 -13.64
N SER A 187 13.78 10.05 -14.15
CA SER A 187 12.67 10.60 -14.94
C SER A 187 12.38 9.79 -16.21
N ASN A 188 13.38 9.12 -16.78
CA ASN A 188 13.21 8.29 -17.97
C ASN A 188 12.47 6.98 -17.68
N TYR A 189 12.23 6.66 -16.40
CA TYR A 189 11.63 5.42 -15.93
C TYR A 189 10.34 5.64 -15.16
N LEU A 190 9.81 6.84 -15.18
CA LEU A 190 8.45 7.08 -14.70
C LEU A 190 7.47 6.40 -15.65
N SER A 191 6.72 5.43 -15.15
CA SER A 191 5.86 4.59 -15.98
C SER A 191 4.62 5.32 -16.47
N VAL A 192 4.02 6.15 -15.64
CA VAL A 192 2.80 6.93 -15.93
C VAL A 192 2.78 8.16 -15.04
N SER A 193 2.34 9.29 -15.55
CA SER A 193 1.97 10.43 -14.72
C SER A 193 0.50 10.30 -14.28
N SER A 194 0.18 10.86 -13.14
CA SER A 194 -1.20 10.88 -12.63
C SER A 194 -2.17 11.68 -13.50
N ASP A 195 -1.66 12.45 -14.46
CA ASP A 195 -2.46 13.27 -15.38
C ASP A 195 -3.46 12.47 -16.23
N SER A 196 -3.23 11.16 -16.35
CA SER A 196 -4.18 10.26 -17.03
C SER A 196 -5.44 9.96 -16.20
N MET A 197 -5.50 10.43 -14.96
CA MET A 197 -6.59 10.14 -14.03
C MET A 197 -7.73 11.15 -14.07
N ASP A 198 -7.55 12.29 -14.72
CA ASP A 198 -8.60 13.33 -14.82
C ASP A 198 -9.92 12.85 -15.44
N GLY A 199 -9.92 11.71 -16.10
CA GLY A 199 -11.11 11.08 -16.68
C GLY A 199 -11.82 10.06 -15.79
N LEU A 200 -11.24 9.64 -14.66
CA LEU A 200 -11.81 8.59 -13.82
C LEU A 200 -12.64 9.10 -12.63
N VAL A 201 -12.61 10.38 -12.37
CA VAL A 201 -13.10 10.94 -11.10
C VAL A 201 -14.41 11.71 -11.25
N SER A 202 -15.32 11.30 -12.09
CA SER A 202 -16.69 11.84 -12.03
C SER A 202 -17.64 10.98 -11.19
N ASN A 203 -17.13 10.30 -10.17
CA ASN A 203 -17.98 9.54 -9.27
C ASN A 203 -18.10 10.27 -7.94
N PRO A 204 -19.30 10.73 -7.54
CA PRO A 204 -19.54 11.45 -6.29
C PRO A 204 -19.03 10.72 -5.03
N PHE A 205 -18.80 9.40 -5.14
CA PHE A 205 -18.22 8.56 -4.12
C PHE A 205 -16.77 8.94 -3.80
N PHE A 206 -16.02 9.48 -4.77
CA PHE A 206 -14.58 9.79 -4.64
C PHE A 206 -14.29 11.28 -4.54
N ASP A 207 -15.24 12.16 -4.87
CA ASP A 207 -15.03 13.61 -4.85
C ASP A 207 -14.64 14.11 -3.45
N ASP A 208 -15.31 13.61 -2.42
CA ASP A 208 -15.01 13.95 -1.02
C ASP A 208 -13.65 13.41 -0.55
N LEU A 209 -13.25 12.24 -1.01
CA LEU A 209 -11.93 11.65 -0.71
C LEU A 209 -10.80 12.37 -1.45
N ASP A 210 -11.00 12.75 -2.69
CA ASP A 210 -10.02 13.51 -3.47
C ASP A 210 -9.79 14.91 -2.86
N GLU A 211 -10.85 15.61 -2.49
CA GLU A 211 -10.78 16.91 -1.83
C GLU A 211 -10.01 16.83 -0.51
N ARG A 212 -10.31 15.84 0.32
CA ARG A 212 -9.60 15.64 1.59
C ARG A 212 -8.14 15.26 1.42
N LEU A 213 -7.78 14.54 0.37
CA LEU A 213 -6.39 14.15 0.10
C LEU A 213 -5.57 15.30 -0.49
N ARG A 214 -6.16 16.14 -1.32
CA ARG A 214 -5.51 17.37 -1.81
C ARG A 214 -5.12 18.32 -0.69
N GLU A 215 -5.83 18.30 0.42
CA GLU A 215 -5.45 19.07 1.60
C GLU A 215 -4.25 18.48 2.39
N ILE A 216 -3.85 17.22 2.13
CA ILE A 216 -2.74 16.54 2.82
C ILE A 216 -1.41 16.71 2.06
N ASP A 217 -1.49 16.86 0.75
CA ASP A 217 -0.32 17.02 -0.11
C ASP A 217 -0.09 18.52 -0.36
N PRO A 218 0.93 19.14 0.32
CA PRO A 218 1.26 20.54 0.13
C PRO A 218 2.01 20.79 -1.17
#